data_be017d9b2896a03ad3ba300adb68a941
#
_entry.id   be017d9b2896a03ad3ba300adb68a941
#
_cell.length_a   1.000
_cell.length_b   1.000
_cell.length_c   1.000
_cell.angle_alpha   90.00
_cell.angle_beta   90.00
_cell.angle_gamma   90.00
#
_symmetry.space_group_name_H-M   'P 1'
#
loop_
_entity.id
_entity.type
_entity.pdbx_description
1 polymer ?
#
loop_
_entity_poly.entity_id
_entity_poly.type
_entity_poly.pdbx_seq_one_letter_code
_entity_poly.pdbx_strand_id
1 'polypeptide(L)'
;MQQRTLVLVKPDGVRRGLIGEVLRRIEAKGYTLVRLELREATPELLAEHYAEHEGKPFYGPLVEFMLSGPVAAVVVEGERVIEGFRSLAGATDPTVAAPGTIRGDLGRDWGLAVQQNLVHGSDSPESAAREIGIWFPEV
;
A
#
# COMPACT_ATOMS: atom_id res chain seq x y z
N MET A 1 13.07 -5.88 -16.30
CA MET A 1 11.97 -6.86 -16.35
C MET A 1 10.65 -6.19 -15.99
N GLN A 2 9.69 -6.30 -16.88
CA GLN A 2 8.37 -5.74 -16.67
C GLN A 2 7.65 -6.51 -15.56
N GLN A 3 7.18 -5.78 -14.57
CA GLN A 3 6.52 -6.35 -13.41
C GLN A 3 5.24 -5.60 -13.12
N ARG A 4 4.41 -6.16 -12.25
CA ARG A 4 3.26 -5.49 -11.66
C ARG A 4 3.35 -5.59 -10.15
N THR A 5 2.86 -4.57 -9.46
CA THR A 5 2.79 -4.55 -8.01
C THR A 5 1.42 -4.04 -7.58
N LEU A 6 1.00 -4.45 -6.38
CA LEU A 6 -0.19 -3.89 -5.77
C LEU A 6 0.23 -2.74 -4.86
N VAL A 7 -0.34 -1.57 -5.10
CA VAL A 7 -0.17 -0.41 -4.24
C VAL A 7 -1.52 -0.12 -3.59
N LEU A 8 -1.51 0.08 -2.29
CA LEU A 8 -2.69 0.55 -1.56
C LEU A 8 -2.37 1.91 -0.97
N VAL A 9 -3.29 2.86 -1.12
CA VAL A 9 -3.30 4.05 -0.27
C VAL A 9 -4.23 3.71 0.88
N LYS A 10 -3.65 3.57 2.07
CA LYS A 10 -4.36 3.09 3.26
C LYS A 10 -5.36 4.15 3.76
N PRO A 11 -6.26 3.78 4.68
CA PRO A 11 -7.29 4.72 5.13
C PRO A 11 -6.75 6.06 5.63
N ASP A 12 -5.60 6.08 6.29
CA ASP A 12 -4.99 7.32 6.75
C ASP A 12 -4.59 8.23 5.59
N GLY A 13 -4.03 7.66 4.52
CA GLY A 13 -3.69 8.43 3.33
C GLY A 13 -4.92 8.96 2.61
N VAL A 14 -5.97 8.14 2.54
CA VAL A 14 -7.23 8.56 1.91
C VAL A 14 -7.88 9.70 2.69
N ARG A 15 -7.95 9.56 4.02
CA ARG A 15 -8.55 10.60 4.88
C ARG A 15 -7.80 11.93 4.78
N ARG A 16 -6.49 11.88 4.59
CA ARG A 16 -5.66 13.08 4.49
C ARG A 16 -5.63 13.67 3.08
N GLY A 17 -6.37 13.07 2.13
CA GLY A 17 -6.44 13.58 0.77
C GLY A 17 -5.18 13.37 -0.03
N LEU A 18 -4.44 12.28 0.23
CA LEU A 18 -3.12 12.06 -0.38
C LEU A 18 -3.14 11.11 -1.57
N ILE A 19 -4.31 10.62 -2.00
CA ILE A 19 -4.39 9.71 -3.16
C ILE A 19 -3.72 10.34 -4.38
N GLY A 20 -4.08 11.58 -4.69
CA GLY A 20 -3.54 12.27 -5.86
C GLY A 20 -2.04 12.45 -5.81
N GLU A 21 -1.51 12.76 -4.62
CA GLU A 21 -0.06 12.93 -4.46
C GLU A 21 0.70 11.61 -4.66
N VAL A 22 0.15 10.50 -4.13
CA VAL A 22 0.76 9.18 -4.32
C VAL A 22 0.75 8.80 -5.80
N LEU A 23 -0.38 8.97 -6.47
CA LEU A 23 -0.50 8.65 -7.90
C LEU A 23 0.44 9.53 -8.74
N ARG A 24 0.54 10.81 -8.41
CA ARG A 24 1.43 11.73 -9.11
C ARG A 24 2.87 11.26 -9.04
N ARG A 25 3.32 10.82 -7.86
CA ARG A 25 4.70 10.35 -7.67
C ARG A 25 4.97 9.06 -8.45
N ILE A 26 3.99 8.16 -8.49
CA ILE A 26 4.09 6.92 -9.26
C ILE A 26 4.25 7.23 -10.75
N GLU A 27 3.37 8.08 -11.28
CA GLU A 27 3.40 8.44 -12.69
C GLU A 27 4.63 9.28 -13.05
N ALA A 28 5.02 10.19 -12.15
CA ALA A 28 6.21 11.01 -12.38
C ALA A 28 7.48 10.17 -12.48
N LYS A 29 7.51 9.04 -11.75
CA LYS A 29 8.65 8.12 -11.81
C LYS A 29 8.66 7.28 -13.09
N GLY A 30 7.57 7.29 -13.86
CA GLY A 30 7.50 6.62 -15.15
C GLY A 30 6.73 5.31 -15.15
N TYR A 31 6.08 4.96 -14.05
CA TYR A 31 5.29 3.73 -13.99
C TYR A 31 3.88 3.96 -14.51
N THR A 32 3.22 2.89 -14.94
CA THR A 32 1.88 2.93 -15.53
C THR A 32 0.84 2.42 -14.56
N LEU A 33 -0.26 3.15 -14.41
CA LEU A 33 -1.41 2.68 -13.63
C LEU A 33 -2.25 1.77 -14.53
N VAL A 34 -2.40 0.51 -14.13
CA VAL A 34 -3.16 -0.49 -14.90
C VAL A 34 -4.61 -0.57 -14.41
N ARG A 35 -4.81 -0.51 -13.09
CA ARG A 35 -6.11 -0.52 -12.44
C ARG A 35 -6.09 0.45 -11.28
N LEU A 36 -7.24 1.06 -11.03
CA LEU A 36 -7.39 2.02 -9.93
C LEU A 36 -8.83 1.93 -9.42
N GLU A 37 -9.00 1.59 -8.15
CA GLU A 37 -10.31 1.53 -7.51
C GLU A 37 -10.26 2.11 -6.12
N LEU A 38 -11.27 2.88 -5.78
CA LEU A 38 -11.51 3.28 -4.40
C LEU A 38 -12.54 2.30 -3.84
N ARG A 39 -12.19 1.60 -2.78
CA ARG A 39 -13.06 0.56 -2.24
C ARG A 39 -12.88 0.40 -0.74
N GLU A 40 -13.90 -0.18 -0.11
CA GLU A 40 -13.82 -0.54 1.30
C GLU A 40 -13.37 -2.00 1.40
N ALA A 41 -12.39 -2.24 2.26
CA ALA A 41 -11.93 -3.61 2.52
C ALA A 41 -12.97 -4.36 3.36
N THR A 42 -12.93 -5.68 3.29
CA THR A 42 -13.76 -6.55 4.13
C THR A 42 -12.87 -7.39 5.02
N PRO A 43 -13.39 -7.89 6.15
CA PRO A 43 -12.60 -8.80 6.99
C PRO A 43 -12.07 -10.01 6.21
N GLU A 44 -12.88 -10.56 5.30
CA GLU A 44 -12.51 -11.72 4.48
C GLU A 44 -11.35 -11.41 3.54
N LEU A 45 -11.41 -10.25 2.87
CA LEU A 45 -10.35 -9.82 1.97
C LEU A 45 -9.05 -9.59 2.73
N LEU A 46 -9.15 -8.96 3.91
CA LEU A 46 -7.97 -8.68 4.73
C LEU A 46 -7.38 -9.96 5.32
N ALA A 47 -8.20 -10.97 5.61
CA ALA A 47 -7.70 -12.25 6.07
C ALA A 47 -6.83 -12.91 5.01
N GLU A 48 -7.20 -12.79 3.74
CA GLU A 48 -6.37 -13.29 2.65
C GLU A 48 -5.11 -12.45 2.46
N HIS A 49 -5.25 -11.13 2.47
CA HIS A 49 -4.12 -10.21 2.24
C HIS A 49 -3.06 -10.34 3.34
N TYR A 50 -3.48 -10.46 4.59
CA TYR A 50 -2.59 -10.56 5.74
C TYR A 50 -2.50 -11.98 6.30
N ALA A 51 -2.69 -13.00 5.46
CA ALA A 51 -2.74 -14.40 5.91
C ALA A 51 -1.52 -14.80 6.76
N GLU A 52 -0.34 -14.33 6.40
CA GLU A 52 0.90 -14.65 7.13
C GLU A 52 0.97 -13.98 8.51
N HIS A 53 0.12 -13.00 8.78
CA HIS A 53 0.08 -12.29 10.06
C HIS A 53 -1.06 -12.77 10.97
N GLU A 54 -1.93 -13.63 10.48
CA GLU A 54 -3.06 -14.14 11.27
C GLU A 54 -2.55 -14.84 12.53
N GLY A 55 -3.18 -14.53 13.64
CA GLY A 55 -2.79 -15.08 14.94
C GLY A 55 -1.72 -14.28 15.68
N LYS A 56 -1.12 -13.28 15.05
CA LYS A 56 -0.14 -12.42 15.71
C LYS A 56 -0.87 -11.30 16.48
N PRO A 57 -0.25 -10.80 17.58
CA PRO A 57 -0.92 -9.78 18.43
C PRO A 57 -1.36 -8.52 17.70
N PHE A 58 -0.61 -8.10 16.67
CA PHE A 58 -0.93 -6.86 15.94
C PHE A 58 -2.00 -7.06 14.86
N TYR A 59 -2.42 -8.30 14.59
CA TYR A 59 -3.34 -8.61 13.49
C TYR A 59 -4.69 -7.92 13.67
N GLY A 60 -5.29 -8.06 14.86
CA GLY A 60 -6.59 -7.43 15.14
C GLY A 60 -6.58 -5.92 14.95
N PRO A 61 -5.65 -5.20 15.60
CA PRO A 61 -5.53 -3.75 15.40
C PRO A 61 -5.27 -3.35 13.94
N LEU A 62 -4.47 -4.14 13.20
CA LEU A 62 -4.19 -3.86 11.80
C LEU A 62 -5.45 -3.99 10.94
N VAL A 63 -6.23 -5.05 11.14
CA VAL A 63 -7.48 -5.25 10.42
C VAL A 63 -8.47 -4.14 10.75
N GLU A 64 -8.58 -3.78 12.03
CA GLU A 64 -9.46 -2.69 12.47
C GLU A 64 -9.08 -1.37 11.77
N PHE A 65 -7.79 -1.08 11.71
CA PHE A 65 -7.31 0.11 11.01
C PHE A 65 -7.69 0.08 9.53
N MET A 66 -7.46 -1.04 8.85
CA MET A 66 -7.77 -1.16 7.42
C MET A 66 -9.26 -1.11 7.12
N LEU A 67 -10.11 -1.41 8.10
CA LEU A 67 -11.57 -1.30 7.97
C LEU A 67 -12.10 0.09 8.33
N SER A 68 -11.24 0.97 8.81
CA SER A 68 -11.67 2.28 9.33
C SER A 68 -12.10 3.28 8.26
N GLY A 69 -11.88 2.97 7.00
CA GLY A 69 -12.29 3.84 5.90
C GLY A 69 -11.88 3.26 4.56
N PRO A 70 -12.19 3.96 3.47
CA PRO A 70 -11.86 3.46 2.12
C PRO A 70 -10.37 3.39 1.87
N VAL A 71 -9.99 2.53 0.94
CA VAL A 71 -8.63 2.28 0.49
C VAL A 71 -8.60 2.49 -1.02
N ALA A 72 -7.58 3.17 -1.53
CA ALA A 72 -7.36 3.23 -2.97
C ALA A 72 -6.43 2.08 -3.35
N ALA A 73 -6.93 1.16 -4.18
CA ALA A 73 -6.18 0.00 -4.63
C ALA A 73 -5.74 0.22 -6.07
N VAL A 74 -4.45 0.02 -6.34
CA VAL A 74 -3.85 0.34 -7.64
C VAL A 74 -2.97 -0.81 -8.08
N VAL A 75 -3.13 -1.24 -9.33
CA VAL A 75 -2.16 -2.13 -9.97
C VAL A 75 -1.22 -1.26 -10.80
N VAL A 76 0.06 -1.32 -10.50
CA VAL A 76 1.09 -0.50 -11.13
C VAL A 76 2.05 -1.40 -11.90
N GLU A 77 2.38 -1.01 -13.12
CA GLU A 77 3.25 -1.79 -14.00
C GLU A 77 4.47 -0.99 -14.39
N GLY A 78 5.61 -1.66 -14.47
CA GLY A 78 6.84 -1.04 -14.93
C GLY A 78 8.04 -1.95 -14.76
N GLU A 79 9.16 -1.54 -15.32
CA GLU A 79 10.42 -2.25 -15.17
C GLU A 79 10.85 -2.18 -13.71
N ARG A 80 11.02 -3.34 -13.07
CA ARG A 80 11.41 -3.45 -11.66
C ARG A 80 10.51 -2.62 -10.73
N VAL A 81 9.22 -2.56 -11.01
CA VAL A 81 8.30 -1.68 -10.29
C VAL A 81 8.13 -2.06 -8.81
N ILE A 82 8.29 -3.35 -8.48
CA ILE A 82 8.17 -3.79 -7.10
C ILE A 82 9.22 -3.09 -6.23
N GLU A 83 10.47 -3.21 -6.62
CA GLU A 83 11.57 -2.54 -5.93
C GLU A 83 11.46 -1.03 -6.03
N GLY A 84 11.10 -0.54 -7.23
CA GLY A 84 10.99 0.90 -7.48
C GLY A 84 9.91 1.58 -6.65
N PHE A 85 8.74 0.96 -6.50
CA PHE A 85 7.71 1.55 -5.66
C PHE A 85 8.12 1.51 -4.19
N ARG A 86 8.74 0.42 -3.73
CA ARG A 86 9.20 0.35 -2.34
C ARG A 86 10.23 1.43 -2.04
N SER A 87 11.11 1.72 -2.99
CA SER A 87 12.06 2.82 -2.88
C SER A 87 11.36 4.17 -2.82
N LEU A 88 10.33 4.34 -3.64
CA LEU A 88 9.52 5.56 -3.67
C LEU A 88 8.75 5.74 -2.37
N ALA A 89 8.23 4.66 -1.80
CA ALA A 89 7.47 4.69 -0.54
C ALA A 89 8.35 5.02 0.66
N GLY A 90 9.57 4.50 0.67
CA GLY A 90 10.49 4.69 1.79
C GLY A 90 10.34 3.63 2.87
N ALA A 91 11.14 3.77 3.91
CA ALA A 91 11.14 2.83 5.05
C ALA A 91 9.75 2.72 5.67
N THR A 92 9.46 1.52 6.20
CA THR A 92 8.15 1.23 6.83
C THR A 92 7.82 2.22 7.94
N ASP A 93 8.81 2.58 8.74
CA ASP A 93 8.63 3.57 9.81
C ASP A 93 8.77 4.98 9.20
N PRO A 94 7.69 5.78 9.18
CA PRO A 94 7.75 7.11 8.56
C PRO A 94 8.74 8.06 9.22
N THR A 95 9.02 7.86 10.52
CA THR A 95 9.95 8.73 11.24
C THR A 95 11.37 8.62 10.71
N VAL A 96 11.77 7.41 10.28
CA VAL A 96 13.14 7.18 9.78
C VAL A 96 13.20 7.14 8.26
N ALA A 97 12.06 7.19 7.58
CA ALA A 97 12.04 7.20 6.12
C ALA A 97 12.72 8.47 5.60
N ALA A 98 13.49 8.31 4.54
CA ALA A 98 14.27 9.42 3.99
C ALA A 98 13.38 10.52 3.39
N PRO A 99 13.76 11.78 3.51
CA PRO A 99 13.11 12.85 2.77
C PRO A 99 13.13 12.54 1.27
N GLY A 100 12.06 12.92 0.58
CA GLY A 100 11.87 12.60 -0.84
C GLY A 100 11.02 11.37 -1.06
N THR A 101 10.89 10.48 -0.06
CA THR A 101 10.00 9.33 -0.13
C THR A 101 8.61 9.72 0.31
N ILE A 102 7.61 8.91 -0.07
CA ILE A 102 6.22 9.17 0.31
C ILE A 102 6.10 9.22 1.84
N ARG A 103 6.62 8.20 2.53
CA ARG A 103 6.53 8.15 3.99
C ARG A 103 7.39 9.20 4.66
N GLY A 104 8.57 9.49 4.10
CA GLY A 104 9.45 10.51 4.66
C GLY A 104 8.90 11.91 4.56
N ASP A 105 8.24 12.23 3.46
CA ASP A 105 7.67 13.56 3.24
C ASP A 105 6.31 13.75 3.93
N LEU A 106 5.49 12.72 3.97
CA LEU A 106 4.07 12.85 4.31
C LEU A 106 3.65 12.10 5.56
N GLY A 107 4.42 11.09 5.96
CA GLY A 107 4.10 10.26 7.11
C GLY A 107 4.77 10.72 8.38
N ARG A 108 4.26 10.25 9.51
CA ARG A 108 4.89 10.44 10.81
C ARG A 108 4.33 9.40 11.78
N ASP A 109 5.06 9.18 12.87
CA ASP A 109 4.56 8.35 13.96
C ASP A 109 3.61 9.19 14.81
N TRP A 110 2.36 8.75 14.89
CA TRP A 110 1.33 9.43 15.66
C TRP A 110 1.21 8.90 17.09
N GLY A 111 2.05 7.93 17.47
CA GLY A 111 2.00 7.31 18.79
C GLY A 111 0.86 6.34 18.97
N LEU A 112 0.31 5.81 17.89
CA LEU A 112 -0.83 4.90 17.92
C LEU A 112 -0.37 3.45 17.95
N ALA A 113 -1.28 2.54 18.37
CA ALA A 113 -0.99 1.11 18.44
C ALA A 113 -0.64 0.51 17.09
N VAL A 114 -1.28 1.00 16.01
CA VAL A 114 -0.95 0.62 14.64
C VAL A 114 -0.28 1.80 13.97
N GLN A 115 0.90 1.56 13.43
CA GLN A 115 1.62 2.61 12.72
C GLN A 115 0.91 2.93 11.40
N GLN A 116 0.54 4.21 11.24
CA GLN A 116 -0.14 4.68 10.04
C GLN A 116 0.92 5.21 9.09
N ASN A 117 1.24 4.43 8.06
CA ASN A 117 2.33 4.75 7.15
C ASN A 117 1.89 4.91 5.69
N LEU A 118 0.65 5.29 5.48
CA LEU A 118 0.08 5.82 4.25
C LEU A 118 -0.13 4.81 3.13
N VAL A 119 0.86 4.00 2.81
CA VAL A 119 0.82 3.15 1.60
C VAL A 119 1.34 1.75 1.88
N HIS A 120 0.95 0.84 0.99
CA HIS A 120 1.45 -0.51 0.92
C HIS A 120 1.97 -0.75 -0.50
N GLY A 121 3.07 -1.48 -0.64
CA GLY A 121 3.56 -2.00 -1.90
C GLY A 121 3.95 -3.46 -1.71
N SER A 122 3.72 -4.29 -2.71
CA SER A 122 4.12 -5.70 -2.66
C SER A 122 5.64 -5.81 -2.49
N ASP A 123 6.09 -6.86 -1.80
CA ASP A 123 7.53 -7.00 -1.47
C ASP A 123 8.27 -8.00 -2.35
N SER A 124 7.57 -8.74 -3.21
CA SER A 124 8.18 -9.70 -4.11
C SER A 124 7.25 -10.00 -5.26
N PRO A 125 7.75 -10.59 -6.37
CA PRO A 125 6.87 -11.01 -7.47
C PRO A 125 5.77 -11.98 -7.03
N GLU A 126 6.08 -12.89 -6.12
CA GLU A 126 5.11 -13.86 -5.59
C GLU A 126 4.04 -13.17 -4.78
N SER A 127 4.43 -12.25 -3.89
CA SER A 127 3.48 -11.46 -3.11
C SER A 127 2.62 -10.58 -4.00
N ALA A 128 3.21 -9.97 -5.02
CA ALA A 128 2.47 -9.12 -5.95
C ALA A 128 1.39 -9.90 -6.69
N ALA A 129 1.74 -11.08 -7.23
CA ALA A 129 0.77 -11.91 -7.93
C ALA A 129 -0.39 -12.31 -7.02
N ARG A 130 -0.08 -12.73 -5.80
CA ARG A 130 -1.08 -13.14 -4.81
C ARG A 130 -1.99 -11.97 -4.44
N GLU A 131 -1.39 -10.84 -4.12
CA GLU A 131 -2.14 -9.65 -3.67
C GLU A 131 -3.01 -9.08 -4.78
N ILE A 132 -2.50 -9.00 -6.00
CA ILE A 132 -3.30 -8.54 -7.14
C ILE A 132 -4.50 -9.47 -7.35
N GLY A 133 -4.30 -10.78 -7.24
CA GLY A 133 -5.39 -11.75 -7.37
C GLY A 133 -6.46 -11.60 -6.30
N ILE A 134 -6.07 -11.16 -5.09
CA ILE A 134 -7.02 -10.90 -3.99
C ILE A 134 -7.84 -9.63 -4.25
N TRP A 135 -7.16 -8.54 -4.62
CA TRP A 135 -7.82 -7.24 -4.77
C TRP A 135 -8.49 -7.06 -6.14
N PHE A 136 -7.95 -7.70 -7.17
CA PHE A 136 -8.44 -7.58 -8.55
C PHE A 136 -8.48 -8.97 -9.20
N PRO A 137 -9.44 -9.83 -8.80
CA PRO A 137 -9.47 -11.21 -9.31
C PRO A 137 -9.60 -11.31 -10.83
N GLU A 138 -10.15 -10.27 -11.48
CA GLU A 138 -10.39 -10.25 -12.92
C GLU A 138 -9.17 -9.78 -13.74
N VAL A 139 -8.11 -9.36 -13.09
CA VAL A 139 -6.92 -8.85 -13.79
C VAL A 139 -5.91 -9.93 -14.14
#